data_a8453f0f0dc766134a53cf0f122d4787
#
_entry.id   a8453f0f0dc766134a53cf0f122d4787
#
_cell.length_a   1.000
_cell.length_b   1.000
_cell.length_c   1.000
_cell.angle_alpha   90.00
_cell.angle_beta   90.00
_cell.angle_gamma   90.00
#
_symmetry.space_group_name_H-M   'P 1'
#
loop_
_entity.id
_entity.type
_entity.pdbx_description
1 polymer ?
#
loop_
_entity_poly.entity_id
_entity_poly.type
_entity_poly.pdbx_seq_one_letter_code
_entity_poly.pdbx_strand_id
1 'polypeptide(L)'
;MNVKMPAVLDNINKNNTPASNIINADEIVFANESEKEFARILDFYNIRWQYEPKTFPLEFDSNGIPVLSFSPDFYLPDLDLFIELTTLNQNLVTKKNKKIRKLRELYPDVNIKLFYKKDYDSLLFKFVK
;
A
#
# COMPACT_ATOMS: atom_id res chain seq x y z
N MET A 1 0.31 11.19 -4.07
CA MET A 1 -0.02 11.05 -4.40
C MET A 1 -0.50 11.00 -4.51
N ASN A 2 0.32 11.27 -4.40
CA ASN A 2 -0.16 11.39 -4.54
C ASN A 2 -0.49 11.42 -4.74
N VAL A 3 0.05 11.64 -4.83
CA VAL A 3 -0.37 11.92 -5.02
C VAL A 3 -0.67 12.06 -5.27
N LYS A 4 -0.47 12.23 -5.39
CA LYS A 4 -0.82 12.57 -5.60
C LYS A 4 -0.92 12.59 -5.93
N MET A 5 -0.28 12.63 -5.47
CA MET A 5 -0.31 12.91 -5.72
C MET A 5 -0.62 12.82 -6.29
N PRO A 6 -0.32 12.91 -6.34
CA PRO A 6 -0.50 13.20 -6.70
C PRO A 6 -0.44 13.01 -7.12
N ALA A 7 0.08 13.25 -7.29
CA ALA A 7 0.17 13.47 -7.66
C ALA A 7 0.44 13.24 -7.94
N VAL A 8 0.91 13.18 -7.78
CA VAL A 8 1.11 13.28 -7.98
C VAL A 8 1.45 12.85 -8.31
N LEU A 9 1.98 12.65 -8.42
CA LEU A 9 2.27 12.56 -8.71
C LEU A 9 2.36 11.94 -9.44
N ASP A 10 2.79 11.93 -9.69
CA ASP A 10 2.96 11.67 -10.31
C ASP A 10 3.15 11.83 -10.56
N ASN A 11 3.58 12.19 -10.28
CA ASN A 11 3.70 12.56 -10.26
C ASN A 11 4.13 12.78 -10.06
N ILE A 12 4.65 13.05 -9.81
CA ILE A 12 5.04 13.42 -9.59
C ILE A 12 5.63 13.20 -9.81
N ASN A 13 6.28 13.30 -9.66
CA ASN A 13 6.83 13.23 -9.74
C ASN A 13 7.39 12.99 -9.99
N LYS A 14 8.06 13.17 -10.11
CA LYS A 14 8.71 13.10 -10.18
C LYS A 14 9.60 13.05 -10.37
N ASN A 15 10.47 13.33 -10.43
CA ASN A 15 11.30 13.43 -10.34
C ASN A 15 12.16 13.20 -10.07
N ASN A 16 12.81 13.46 -10.02
CA ASN A 16 13.85 13.01 -9.66
C ASN A 16 14.76 13.20 -8.57
N THR A 17 15.03 14.23 -8.04
CA THR A 17 15.87 14.38 -6.87
C THR A 17 15.47 13.43 -5.77
N PRO A 18 16.37 12.61 -5.27
CA PRO A 18 15.96 11.66 -4.24
C PRO A 18 15.36 12.31 -3.02
N ALA A 19 15.98 13.41 -2.56
CA ALA A 19 15.48 14.09 -1.37
C ALA A 19 14.08 14.62 -1.56
N SER A 20 13.77 15.12 -2.76
CA SER A 20 12.45 15.67 -3.02
C SER A 20 11.39 14.59 -3.14
N ASN A 21 11.80 13.33 -3.28
CA ASN A 21 10.88 12.22 -3.41
C ASN A 21 10.65 11.49 -2.09
N ILE A 22 11.25 11.98 -1.01
CA ILE A 22 11.09 11.39 0.31
C ILE A 22 9.88 12.03 0.98
N ILE A 23 8.89 11.22 1.29
CA ILE A 23 7.68 11.66 1.97
C ILE A 23 7.67 10.98 3.33
N ASN A 24 7.43 11.76 4.38
CA ASN A 24 7.33 11.18 5.72
C ASN A 24 5.87 11.13 6.17
N ALA A 25 5.62 10.42 7.25
CA ALA A 25 4.27 10.13 7.71
C ALA A 25 3.46 11.39 8.05
N ASP A 26 4.12 12.49 8.40
CA ASP A 26 3.42 13.70 8.82
C ASP A 26 2.93 14.54 7.64
N GLU A 27 3.33 14.20 6.41
CA GLU A 27 3.00 14.96 5.21
C GLU A 27 1.80 14.39 4.46
N ILE A 28 1.28 13.25 4.89
CA ILE A 28 0.21 12.53 4.20
C ILE A 28 -1.04 12.52 5.07
N VAL A 29 -2.20 12.68 4.44
CA VAL A 29 -3.48 12.47 5.11
C VAL A 29 -3.88 11.03 4.90
N PHE A 30 -3.84 10.25 5.97
CA PHE A 30 -4.18 8.82 5.92
C PHE A 30 -5.66 8.60 6.19
N ALA A 31 -6.19 7.48 5.70
CA ALA A 31 -7.58 7.13 5.91
C ALA A 31 -7.89 6.83 7.37
N ASN A 32 -6.91 6.32 8.11
CA ASN A 32 -7.09 6.03 9.53
C ASN A 32 -5.76 6.09 10.27
N GLU A 33 -5.86 6.05 11.59
CA GLU A 33 -4.70 6.20 12.45
C GLU A 33 -3.73 5.03 12.37
N SER A 34 -4.24 3.83 12.10
CA SER A 34 -3.39 2.65 11.95
C SER A 34 -2.42 2.78 10.78
N GLU A 35 -2.88 3.39 9.69
CA GLU A 35 -2.02 3.62 8.53
C GLU A 35 -0.92 4.61 8.86
N LYS A 36 -1.25 5.67 9.58
CA LYS A 36 -0.25 6.66 9.99
C LYS A 36 0.79 6.04 10.92
N GLU A 37 0.32 5.21 11.85
CA GLU A 37 1.22 4.52 12.76
C GLU A 37 2.18 3.61 12.00
N PHE A 38 1.67 2.88 11.02
CA PHE A 38 2.51 2.00 10.21
C PHE A 38 3.55 2.79 9.43
N ALA A 39 3.15 3.92 8.85
CA ALA A 39 4.08 4.78 8.11
C ALA A 39 5.20 5.28 9.02
N ARG A 40 4.87 5.62 10.26
CA ARG A 40 5.88 6.05 11.23
C ARG A 40 6.85 4.93 11.59
N ILE A 41 6.36 3.71 11.66
CA ILE A 41 7.22 2.55 11.89
C ILE A 41 8.16 2.36 10.70
N LEU A 42 7.65 2.49 9.48
CA LEU A 42 8.49 2.40 8.29
C LEU A 42 9.57 3.49 8.30
N ASP A 43 9.20 4.72 8.66
CA ASP A 43 10.17 5.81 8.77
C ASP A 43 11.22 5.50 9.82
N PHE A 44 10.82 4.93 10.95
CA PHE A 44 11.75 4.58 12.03
C PHE A 44 12.80 3.58 11.55
N TYR A 45 12.41 2.62 10.72
CA TYR A 45 13.33 1.63 10.17
C TYR A 45 14.00 2.07 8.88
N ASN A 46 13.77 3.32 8.44
CA ASN A 46 14.33 3.86 7.20
C ASN A 46 13.90 3.06 5.98
N ILE A 47 12.67 2.55 5.99
CA ILE A 47 12.10 1.84 4.85
C ILE A 47 11.31 2.85 4.03
N ARG A 48 11.66 2.98 2.74
CA ARG A 48 10.91 3.86 1.85
C ARG A 48 9.54 3.28 1.57
N TRP A 49 8.55 4.16 1.44
CA TRP A 49 7.18 3.74 1.21
C TRP A 49 6.43 4.74 0.35
N GLN A 50 5.40 4.23 -0.31
CA GLN A 50 4.44 5.03 -1.05
C GLN A 50 3.05 4.66 -0.55
N TYR A 51 2.20 5.66 -0.38
CA TYR A 51 0.85 5.45 0.13
C TYR A 51 -0.14 5.37 -1.02
N GLU A 52 -0.83 4.24 -1.14
CA GLU A 52 -1.85 3.99 -2.18
C GLU A 52 -1.40 4.40 -3.58
N PRO A 53 -0.21 3.97 -4.01
CA PRO A 53 0.33 4.46 -5.28
C PRO A 53 -0.34 3.86 -6.51
N LYS A 54 -1.05 2.74 -6.35
CA LYS A 54 -1.58 2.03 -7.49
C LYS A 54 -2.93 1.38 -7.18
N THR A 55 -3.84 1.44 -8.16
CA THR A 55 -5.15 0.82 -8.08
C THR A 55 -5.23 -0.30 -9.10
N PHE A 56 -5.64 -1.47 -8.65
CA PHE A 56 -5.76 -2.67 -9.48
C PHE A 56 -7.23 -2.98 -9.75
N PRO A 57 -7.68 -2.93 -11.01
CA PRO A 57 -9.03 -3.39 -11.34
C PRO A 57 -9.13 -4.90 -11.10
N LEU A 58 -10.18 -5.34 -10.43
CA LEU A 58 -10.38 -6.73 -10.08
C LEU A 58 -11.57 -7.37 -10.78
N GLU A 59 -12.61 -6.59 -11.09
CA GLU A 59 -13.79 -7.10 -11.79
C GLU A 59 -14.21 -6.08 -12.83
N PHE A 60 -14.77 -6.58 -13.91
CA PHE A 60 -15.15 -5.76 -15.06
C PHE A 60 -16.59 -6.10 -15.47
N ASP A 61 -17.28 -5.09 -16.03
CA ASP A 61 -18.59 -5.35 -16.61
C ASP A 61 -18.46 -5.92 -18.02
N SER A 62 -19.60 -6.12 -18.71
CA SER A 62 -19.60 -6.70 -20.05
C SER A 62 -18.90 -5.83 -21.09
N ASN A 63 -18.69 -4.55 -20.79
CA ASN A 63 -18.00 -3.62 -21.68
C ASN A 63 -16.54 -3.46 -21.34
N GLY A 64 -16.04 -4.23 -20.36
CA GLY A 64 -14.65 -4.12 -19.93
C GLY A 64 -14.37 -2.98 -19.00
N ILE A 65 -15.39 -2.34 -18.43
CA ILE A 65 -15.25 -1.24 -17.50
C ILE A 65 -15.07 -1.79 -16.09
N PRO A 66 -14.04 -1.33 -15.35
CA PRO A 66 -13.84 -1.83 -13.97
C PRO A 66 -15.05 -1.50 -13.09
N VAL A 67 -15.55 -2.51 -12.37
CA VAL A 67 -16.64 -2.35 -11.39
C VAL A 67 -16.20 -2.65 -9.99
N LEU A 68 -15.01 -3.22 -9.82
CA LEU A 68 -14.39 -3.42 -8.51
C LEU A 68 -12.89 -3.24 -8.67
N SER A 69 -12.29 -2.43 -7.79
CA SER A 69 -10.86 -2.18 -7.82
C SER A 69 -10.31 -2.24 -6.40
N PHE A 70 -8.98 -2.38 -6.30
CA PHE A 70 -8.29 -2.50 -5.02
C PHE A 70 -7.04 -1.65 -5.04
N SER A 71 -6.90 -0.78 -4.04
CA SER A 71 -5.71 0.05 -3.87
C SER A 71 -5.03 -0.37 -2.55
N PRO A 72 -3.98 -1.21 -2.62
CA PRO A 72 -3.26 -1.56 -1.39
C PRO A 72 -2.74 -0.33 -0.68
N ASP A 73 -2.70 -0.40 0.65
CA ASP A 73 -2.38 0.76 1.49
C ASP A 73 -0.98 1.30 1.23
N PHE A 74 0.02 0.41 1.10
CA PHE A 74 1.41 0.82 0.96
C PHE A 74 2.13 0.00 -0.10
N TYR A 75 3.12 0.63 -0.71
CA TYR A 75 4.09 -0.06 -1.54
C TYR A 75 5.48 0.27 -1.02
N LEU A 76 6.31 -0.76 -0.86
CA LEU A 76 7.67 -0.62 -0.37
C LEU A 76 8.62 -0.87 -1.55
N PRO A 77 9.13 0.21 -2.19
CA PRO A 77 9.90 0.05 -3.44
C PRO A 77 11.14 -0.82 -3.31
N ASP A 78 11.85 -0.72 -2.19
CA ASP A 78 13.09 -1.47 -2.04
C ASP A 78 12.86 -2.97 -1.90
N LEU A 79 11.64 -3.37 -1.54
CA LEU A 79 11.28 -4.77 -1.36
C LEU A 79 10.34 -5.28 -2.47
N ASP A 80 9.90 -4.38 -3.35
CA ASP A 80 8.88 -4.69 -4.35
C ASP A 80 7.69 -5.39 -3.70
N LEU A 81 7.12 -4.76 -2.68
CA LEU A 81 6.11 -5.39 -1.84
C LEU A 81 4.98 -4.42 -1.54
N PHE A 82 3.77 -4.81 -1.90
CA PHE A 82 2.56 -4.11 -1.46
C PHE A 82 2.13 -4.63 -0.09
N ILE A 83 1.64 -3.73 0.74
CA ILE A 83 1.17 -4.05 2.09
C ILE A 83 -0.26 -3.56 2.22
N GLU A 84 -1.13 -4.43 2.68
CA GLU A 84 -2.49 -4.07 3.06
C GLU A 84 -2.62 -4.28 4.56
N LEU A 85 -3.06 -3.25 5.28
CA LEU A 85 -3.22 -3.32 6.73
C LEU A 85 -4.63 -3.74 7.10
N THR A 86 -4.76 -4.46 8.18
CA THR A 86 -6.09 -4.84 8.66
C THR A 86 -6.14 -4.92 10.18
N THR A 87 -7.34 -4.77 10.70
CA THR A 87 -7.63 -4.98 12.13
C THR A 87 -8.07 -6.42 12.33
N LEU A 88 -8.45 -6.76 13.56
CA LEU A 88 -8.94 -8.10 13.86
C LEU A 88 -10.42 -8.29 13.58
N ASN A 89 -11.07 -7.30 12.92
CA ASN A 89 -12.47 -7.43 12.52
C ASN A 89 -12.58 -8.51 11.45
N GLN A 90 -13.23 -9.62 11.78
CA GLN A 90 -13.27 -10.80 10.91
C GLN A 90 -13.93 -10.52 9.55
N ASN A 91 -14.96 -9.69 9.54
CA ASN A 91 -15.63 -9.36 8.27
C ASN A 91 -14.70 -8.61 7.32
N LEU A 92 -13.93 -7.66 7.86
CA LEU A 92 -12.97 -6.91 7.05
C LEU A 92 -11.84 -7.79 6.56
N VAL A 93 -11.35 -8.70 7.43
CA VAL A 93 -10.30 -9.63 7.06
C VAL A 93 -10.75 -10.50 5.90
N THR A 94 -11.97 -11.01 5.97
CA THR A 94 -12.52 -11.89 4.92
C THR A 94 -12.61 -11.15 3.59
N LYS A 95 -13.12 -9.91 3.61
CA LYS A 95 -13.23 -9.10 2.39
C LYS A 95 -11.87 -8.80 1.79
N LYS A 96 -10.90 -8.43 2.64
CA LYS A 96 -9.55 -8.12 2.16
C LYS A 96 -8.86 -9.34 1.61
N ASN A 97 -9.04 -10.49 2.23
CA ASN A 97 -8.45 -11.73 1.72
C ASN A 97 -9.03 -12.11 0.37
N LYS A 98 -10.32 -11.87 0.14
CA LYS A 98 -10.93 -12.13 -1.17
C LYS A 98 -10.33 -11.24 -2.24
N LYS A 99 -10.14 -9.95 -1.94
CA LYS A 99 -9.54 -9.02 -2.89
C LYS A 99 -8.09 -9.39 -3.19
N ILE A 100 -7.33 -9.78 -2.17
CA ILE A 100 -5.95 -10.17 -2.35
C ILE A 100 -5.84 -11.42 -3.20
N ARG A 101 -6.72 -12.40 -2.96
CA ARG A 101 -6.74 -13.62 -3.78
C ARG A 101 -7.02 -13.29 -5.23
N LYS A 102 -8.03 -12.43 -5.48
CA LYS A 102 -8.38 -12.01 -6.82
C LYS A 102 -7.23 -11.27 -7.50
N LEU A 103 -6.57 -10.40 -6.74
CA LEU A 103 -5.42 -9.68 -7.26
C LEU A 103 -4.32 -10.64 -7.69
N ARG A 104 -4.03 -11.64 -6.86
CA ARG A 104 -2.99 -12.61 -7.18
C ARG A 104 -3.32 -13.44 -8.41
N GLU A 105 -4.60 -13.72 -8.63
CA GLU A 105 -5.04 -14.43 -9.82
C GLU A 105 -4.85 -13.61 -11.09
N LEU A 106 -5.20 -12.32 -11.02
CA LEU A 106 -5.14 -11.46 -12.19
C LEU A 106 -3.75 -10.87 -12.44
N TYR A 107 -2.98 -10.66 -11.37
CA TYR A 107 -1.66 -10.02 -11.44
C TYR A 107 -0.64 -10.87 -10.67
N PRO A 108 -0.28 -12.03 -11.21
CA PRO A 108 0.55 -12.99 -10.46
C PRO A 108 1.95 -12.48 -10.11
N ASP A 109 2.44 -11.45 -10.80
CA ASP A 109 3.75 -10.89 -10.50
C ASP A 109 3.72 -9.86 -9.37
N VAL A 110 2.54 -9.51 -8.86
CA VAL A 110 2.42 -8.54 -7.77
C VAL A 110 2.65 -9.24 -6.44
N ASN A 111 3.58 -8.70 -5.66
CA ASN A 111 3.84 -9.21 -4.30
C ASN A 111 3.02 -8.39 -3.33
N ILE A 112 2.18 -9.05 -2.53
CA ILE A 112 1.33 -8.36 -1.57
C ILE A 112 1.20 -9.20 -0.30
N LYS A 113 1.21 -8.52 0.85
CA LYS A 113 1.05 -9.14 2.16
C LYS A 113 -0.03 -8.41 2.94
N LEU A 114 -0.78 -9.18 3.72
CA LEU A 114 -1.77 -8.64 4.65
C LEU A 114 -1.13 -8.60 6.04
N PHE A 115 -1.04 -7.39 6.61
CA PHE A 115 -0.44 -7.19 7.92
C PHE A 115 -1.53 -6.84 8.94
N TYR A 116 -1.46 -7.47 10.11
CA TYR A 116 -2.29 -7.10 11.26
C TYR A 116 -1.51 -6.11 12.11
N LYS A 117 -2.23 -5.17 12.72
CA LYS A 117 -1.59 -4.14 13.53
C LYS A 117 -0.66 -4.73 14.60
N LYS A 118 -1.10 -5.80 15.26
CA LYS A 118 -0.30 -6.41 16.33
C LYS A 118 1.00 -7.03 15.83
N ASP A 119 1.12 -7.24 14.52
CA ASP A 119 2.28 -7.92 13.95
C ASP A 119 3.25 -6.98 13.23
N TYR A 120 3.00 -5.67 13.26
CA TYR A 120 3.78 -4.72 12.47
C TYR A 120 5.27 -4.86 12.72
N ASP A 121 5.69 -4.77 13.98
CA ASP A 121 7.13 -4.79 14.29
C ASP A 121 7.76 -6.13 13.95
N SER A 122 7.12 -7.23 14.31
CA SER A 122 7.71 -8.55 14.08
C SER A 122 7.77 -8.90 12.60
N LEU A 123 6.79 -8.46 11.81
CA LEU A 123 6.79 -8.74 10.38
C LEU A 123 7.84 -7.89 9.66
N LEU A 124 7.93 -6.60 10.01
CA LEU A 124 8.94 -5.74 9.41
C LEU A 124 10.35 -6.19 9.75
N PHE A 125 10.54 -6.72 10.94
CA PHE A 125 11.86 -7.20 11.37
C PHE A 125 12.41 -8.27 10.44
N LYS A 126 11.55 -9.01 9.77
CA LYS A 126 11.99 -10.04 8.83
C LYS A 126 12.55 -9.45 7.54
N PHE A 127 12.18 -8.22 7.21
CA PHE A 127 12.61 -7.56 5.98
C PHE A 127 13.73 -6.56 6.20
N VAL A 128 14.00 -6.20 7.45
CA VAL A 128 15.03 -5.22 7.82
C VAL A 128 16.17 -5.96 8.48
N LYS A 129 17.29 -6.06 7.81
CA LYS A 129 18.43 -6.81 8.33
C LYS A 129 19.62 -5.91 8.61
#